data_7200f86bdeff75152be34ab1a7a89280
#
_entry.id   7200f86bdeff75152be34ab1a7a89280
#
_cell.length_a   1.000
_cell.length_b   1.000
_cell.length_c   1.000
_cell.angle_alpha   90.00
_cell.angle_beta   90.00
_cell.angle_gamma   90.00
#
_symmetry.space_group_name_H-M   'P 1'
#
loop_
_entity.id
_entity.type
_entity.pdbx_description
1 polymer ?
#
loop_
_entity_poly.entity_id
_entity_poly.type
_entity_poly.pdbx_seq_one_letter_code
_entity_poly.pdbx_strand_id
1 'polypeptide(L)'
;MAVRFSGPFAPMCEKFVAQKRMLGAEYTQQENILRRFDNFSSAFEVEPYIISQELASAWSCKFPNETDMNRYNRVMEMLRFSKFLVTEGYPSFLTDSYPVKCSTHTPYIFTKEELQRFFRVVDSLESCPNVPHRHLIMPLLFRLLYGCGLRISETLALTKA
;
A
#
# COMPACT_ATOMS: atom_id res chain seq x y z
N MET A 1 -5.50 -5.14 16.36
CA MET A 1 -4.57 -6.20 16.77
C MET A 1 -3.21 -5.91 16.16
N ALA A 2 -2.14 -5.87 16.96
CA ALA A 2 -0.79 -5.74 16.45
C ALA A 2 -0.45 -6.98 15.61
N VAL A 3 0.03 -6.77 14.41
CA VAL A 3 0.50 -7.84 13.51
C VAL A 3 1.79 -8.40 14.13
N ARG A 4 1.80 -9.66 14.51
CA ARG A 4 2.97 -10.30 15.13
C ARG A 4 3.79 -10.99 14.04
N PHE A 5 5.07 -10.69 13.95
CA PHE A 5 6.04 -11.46 13.17
C PHE A 5 6.37 -12.77 13.90
N SER A 6 6.64 -13.84 13.15
CA SER A 6 6.88 -15.17 13.72
C SER A 6 7.97 -15.97 13.00
N GLY A 7 8.57 -15.42 11.96
CA GLY A 7 9.63 -16.06 11.19
C GLY A 7 11.04 -15.67 11.67
N PRO A 8 12.07 -16.07 10.90
CA PRO A 8 13.49 -15.87 11.26
C PRO A 8 13.92 -14.41 11.37
N PHE A 9 13.22 -13.50 10.67
CA PHE A 9 13.53 -12.07 10.69
C PHE A 9 12.66 -11.26 11.66
N ALA A 10 11.79 -11.91 12.44
CA ALA A 10 10.80 -11.24 13.29
C ALA A 10 11.36 -10.06 14.10
N PRO A 11 12.47 -10.16 14.88
CA PRO A 11 12.99 -9.04 15.67
C PRO A 11 13.44 -7.86 14.81
N MET A 12 14.04 -8.13 13.64
CA MET A 12 14.50 -7.09 12.73
C MET A 12 13.34 -6.44 11.96
N CYS A 13 12.30 -7.20 11.61
CA CYS A 13 11.08 -6.66 11.03
C CYS A 13 10.37 -5.71 12.00
N GLU A 14 10.24 -6.09 13.27
CA GLU A 14 9.67 -5.23 14.32
C GLU A 14 10.46 -3.93 14.48
N LYS A 15 11.80 -4.03 14.57
CA LYS A 15 12.70 -2.87 14.67
C LYS A 15 12.56 -1.95 13.46
N PHE A 16 12.54 -2.50 12.25
CA PHE A 16 12.40 -1.74 11.02
C PHE A 16 11.06 -1.01 10.92
N VAL A 17 9.95 -1.69 11.21
CA VAL A 17 8.60 -1.10 11.22
C VAL A 17 8.51 0.00 12.27
N ALA A 18 9.04 -0.22 13.47
CA ALA A 18 9.08 0.79 14.53
C ALA A 18 9.84 2.04 14.07
N GLN A 19 11.01 1.89 13.45
CA GLN A 19 11.78 3.00 12.88
C GLN A 19 10.97 3.79 11.84
N LYS A 20 10.25 3.11 10.92
CA LYS A 20 9.43 3.77 9.90
C LYS A 20 8.26 4.55 10.51
N ARG A 21 7.63 4.00 11.55
CA ARG A 21 6.54 4.66 12.28
C ARG A 21 7.03 5.88 13.07
N MET A 22 8.21 5.81 13.65
CA MET A 22 8.85 6.97 14.30
C MET A 22 9.10 8.12 13.31
N LEU A 23 9.31 7.82 12.03
CA LEU A 23 9.45 8.81 10.96
C LEU A 23 8.10 9.31 10.40
N GLY A 24 6.96 8.98 11.04
CA GLY A 24 5.63 9.45 10.70
C GLY A 24 4.89 8.61 9.64
N ALA A 25 5.41 7.46 9.23
CA ALA A 25 4.71 6.58 8.27
C ALA A 25 3.74 5.64 9.01
N GLU A 26 2.50 5.46 8.50
CA GLU A 26 1.57 4.46 9.01
C GLU A 26 2.08 3.02 8.82
N TYR A 27 2.71 2.76 7.69
CA TYR A 27 3.42 1.54 7.31
C TYR A 27 2.60 0.23 7.36
N THR A 28 1.28 0.30 7.31
CA THR A 28 0.38 -0.85 7.49
C THR A 28 0.48 -1.86 6.34
N GLN A 29 0.47 -1.39 5.09
CA GLN A 29 0.57 -2.28 3.93
C GLN A 29 1.97 -2.91 3.81
N GLN A 30 3.00 -2.15 4.06
CA GLN A 30 4.39 -2.58 4.02
C GLN A 30 4.69 -3.60 5.12
N GLU A 31 4.15 -3.40 6.33
CA GLU A 31 4.23 -4.37 7.42
C GLU A 31 3.60 -5.72 7.04
N ASN A 32 2.45 -5.71 6.33
CA ASN A 32 1.86 -6.94 5.81
C ASN A 32 2.74 -7.65 4.78
N ILE A 33 3.44 -6.90 3.94
CA ILE A 33 4.40 -7.46 2.98
C ILE A 33 5.58 -8.09 3.73
N LEU A 34 6.15 -7.38 4.70
CA LEU A 34 7.26 -7.89 5.52
C LEU A 34 6.88 -9.14 6.31
N ARG A 35 5.67 -9.19 6.87
CA ARG A 35 5.19 -10.41 7.54
C ARG A 35 5.10 -11.60 6.61
N ARG A 36 4.60 -11.38 5.37
CA ARG A 36 4.58 -12.45 4.35
C ARG A 36 5.99 -12.88 3.96
N PHE A 37 6.95 -11.96 3.90
CA PHE A 37 8.35 -12.25 3.64
C PHE A 37 8.97 -13.06 4.80
N ASP A 38 8.76 -12.62 6.04
CA ASP A 38 9.24 -13.30 7.24
C ASP A 38 8.71 -14.75 7.34
N ASN A 39 7.41 -14.95 7.07
CA ASN A 39 6.83 -16.30 7.02
C ASN A 39 7.37 -17.13 5.83
N PHE A 40 7.57 -16.51 4.67
CA PHE A 40 8.12 -17.18 3.49
C PHE A 40 9.56 -17.65 3.74
N SER A 41 10.35 -16.84 4.42
CA SER A 41 11.75 -17.15 4.75
C SER A 41 11.90 -18.36 5.69
N SER A 42 10.85 -18.74 6.43
CA SER A 42 10.87 -19.93 7.28
C SER A 42 11.02 -21.25 6.53
N ALA A 43 10.81 -21.26 5.21
CA ALA A 43 11.03 -22.42 4.34
C ALA A 43 12.50 -22.55 3.85
N PHE A 44 13.37 -21.63 4.22
CA PHE A 44 14.75 -21.58 3.81
C PHE A 44 15.68 -21.73 5.02
N GLU A 45 16.88 -22.28 4.79
CA GLU A 45 17.95 -22.18 5.78
C GLU A 45 18.49 -20.74 5.74
N VAL A 46 18.19 -19.98 6.76
CA VAL A 46 18.54 -18.57 6.84
C VAL A 46 19.59 -18.37 7.92
N GLU A 47 20.75 -17.80 7.55
CA GLU A 47 21.67 -17.27 8.55
C GLU A 47 21.02 -16.12 9.32
N PRO A 48 21.32 -15.93 10.61
CA PRO A 48 20.65 -14.92 11.42
C PRO A 48 20.67 -13.53 10.76
N TYR A 49 19.48 -13.07 10.35
CA TYR A 49 19.19 -11.75 9.77
C TYR A 49 19.93 -11.45 8.44
N ILE A 50 20.35 -12.49 7.70
CA ILE A 50 20.97 -12.34 6.39
C ILE A 50 20.02 -12.81 5.29
N ILE A 51 19.65 -11.92 4.39
CA ILE A 51 18.90 -12.28 3.18
C ILE A 51 19.89 -12.77 2.14
N SER A 52 19.86 -14.07 1.86
CA SER A 52 20.70 -14.68 0.82
C SER A 52 20.20 -14.33 -0.58
N GLN A 53 21.07 -14.46 -1.59
CA GLN A 53 20.68 -14.30 -2.99
C GLN A 53 19.59 -15.31 -3.40
N GLU A 54 19.65 -16.52 -2.87
CA GLU A 54 18.65 -17.56 -3.15
C GLU A 54 17.29 -17.17 -2.63
N LEU A 55 17.19 -16.77 -1.35
CA LEU A 55 15.95 -16.28 -0.74
C LEU A 55 15.40 -15.07 -1.49
N ALA A 56 16.25 -14.10 -1.83
CA ALA A 56 15.84 -12.90 -2.56
C ALA A 56 15.33 -13.23 -3.97
N SER A 57 15.97 -14.15 -4.67
CA SER A 57 15.56 -14.61 -5.99
C SER A 57 14.22 -15.36 -5.94
N ALA A 58 14.06 -16.28 -5.00
CA ALA A 58 12.82 -17.01 -4.79
C ALA A 58 11.65 -16.08 -4.44
N TRP A 59 11.90 -15.11 -3.54
CA TRP A 59 10.89 -14.09 -3.22
C TRP A 59 10.55 -13.19 -4.41
N SER A 60 11.47 -12.94 -5.31
CA SER A 60 11.28 -12.09 -6.49
C SER A 60 10.56 -12.79 -7.64
N CYS A 61 10.38 -14.11 -7.61
CA CYS A 61 9.57 -14.83 -8.59
C CYS A 61 8.10 -14.40 -8.52
N LYS A 62 7.43 -14.32 -9.66
CA LYS A 62 6.00 -13.95 -9.74
C LYS A 62 5.14 -15.06 -9.13
N PHE A 63 4.28 -14.68 -8.19
CA PHE A 63 3.32 -15.60 -7.60
C PHE A 63 2.09 -15.80 -8.50
N PRO A 64 1.38 -16.94 -8.39
CA PRO A 64 0.11 -17.12 -9.09
C PRO A 64 -0.87 -15.97 -8.79
N ASN A 65 -1.54 -15.47 -9.84
CA ASN A 65 -2.52 -14.38 -9.75
C ASN A 65 -1.97 -13.04 -9.20
N GLU A 66 -0.66 -12.84 -9.17
CA GLU A 66 -0.03 -11.59 -8.75
C GLU A 66 0.06 -10.62 -9.93
N THR A 67 -0.35 -9.36 -9.72
CA THR A 67 -0.09 -8.28 -10.70
C THR A 67 1.38 -7.85 -10.66
N ASP A 68 1.89 -7.32 -11.77
CA ASP A 68 3.28 -6.84 -11.84
C ASP A 68 3.55 -5.71 -10.86
N MET A 69 2.54 -4.87 -10.57
CA MET A 69 2.64 -3.81 -9.57
C MET A 69 2.75 -4.38 -8.15
N ASN A 70 1.96 -5.40 -7.81
CA ASN A 70 2.04 -6.03 -6.49
C ASN A 70 3.39 -6.74 -6.30
N ARG A 71 3.89 -7.42 -7.34
CA ARG A 71 5.23 -7.99 -7.36
C ARG A 71 6.29 -6.92 -7.12
N TYR A 72 6.21 -5.80 -7.85
CA TYR A 72 7.12 -4.68 -7.68
C TYR A 72 7.14 -4.17 -6.23
N ASN A 73 5.98 -3.85 -5.69
CA ASN A 73 5.86 -3.35 -4.31
C ASN A 73 6.45 -4.34 -3.30
N ARG A 74 6.19 -5.64 -3.48
CA ARG A 74 6.68 -6.71 -2.62
C ARG A 74 8.21 -6.84 -2.66
N VAL A 75 8.79 -6.81 -3.86
CA VAL A 75 10.24 -6.90 -4.05
C VAL A 75 10.93 -5.63 -3.53
N MET A 76 10.38 -4.46 -3.84
CA MET A 76 10.95 -3.19 -3.36
C MET A 76 10.93 -3.09 -1.83
N GLU A 77 9.92 -3.64 -1.17
CA GLU A 77 9.87 -3.65 0.29
C GLU A 77 10.94 -4.57 0.89
N MET A 78 11.13 -5.76 0.32
CA MET A 78 12.22 -6.66 0.71
C MET A 78 13.59 -5.98 0.53
N LEU A 79 13.81 -5.25 -0.57
CA LEU A 79 15.06 -4.53 -0.81
C LEU A 79 15.30 -3.39 0.19
N ARG A 80 14.24 -2.66 0.59
CA ARG A 80 14.34 -1.63 1.64
C ARG A 80 14.72 -2.26 2.97
N PHE A 81 14.13 -3.40 3.29
CA PHE A 81 14.47 -4.17 4.48
C PHE A 81 15.89 -4.72 4.42
N SER A 82 16.32 -5.25 3.27
CA SER A 82 17.72 -5.72 3.05
C SER A 82 18.72 -4.58 3.27
N LYS A 83 18.45 -3.38 2.74
CA LYS A 83 19.29 -2.18 3.00
C LYS A 83 19.36 -1.84 4.49
N PHE A 84 18.25 -1.94 5.20
CA PHE A 84 18.23 -1.74 6.65
C PHE A 84 19.10 -2.78 7.36
N LEU A 85 19.00 -4.07 7.02
CA LEU A 85 19.82 -5.11 7.61
C LEU A 85 21.31 -4.85 7.38
N VAL A 86 21.71 -4.38 6.20
CA VAL A 86 23.11 -3.98 5.92
C VAL A 86 23.54 -2.82 6.82
N THR A 87 22.68 -1.83 7.08
CA THR A 87 23.02 -0.74 8.01
C THR A 87 23.13 -1.19 9.47
N GLU A 88 22.44 -2.27 9.82
CA GLU A 88 22.54 -2.92 11.13
C GLU A 88 23.77 -3.88 11.25
N GLY A 89 24.55 -4.03 10.19
CA GLY A 89 25.77 -4.86 10.18
C GLY A 89 25.59 -6.28 9.62
N TYR A 90 24.43 -6.63 9.09
CA TYR A 90 24.14 -7.93 8.50
C TYR A 90 24.33 -7.88 6.98
N PRO A 91 25.29 -8.62 6.37
CA PRO A 91 25.60 -8.55 4.94
C PRO A 91 24.51 -9.23 4.09
N SER A 92 23.38 -8.56 3.92
CA SER A 92 22.26 -9.06 3.14
C SER A 92 22.38 -8.72 1.66
N PHE A 93 21.77 -9.55 0.80
CA PHE A 93 21.75 -9.38 -0.64
C PHE A 93 21.10 -8.04 -1.04
N LEU A 94 21.81 -7.30 -1.88
CA LEU A 94 21.32 -6.06 -2.50
C LEU A 94 21.32 -6.23 -4.02
N THR A 95 20.26 -5.76 -4.68
CA THR A 95 20.20 -5.67 -6.13
C THR A 95 19.79 -4.26 -6.53
N ASP A 96 20.33 -3.79 -7.65
CA ASP A 96 20.16 -2.39 -8.06
C ASP A 96 18.81 -2.11 -8.72
N SER A 97 18.10 -3.09 -9.22
CA SER A 97 16.76 -2.88 -9.78
C SER A 97 16.10 -4.17 -10.29
N TYR A 98 14.82 -4.33 -10.07
CA TYR A 98 13.98 -5.22 -10.86
C TYR A 98 13.14 -4.37 -11.81
N PRO A 99 13.38 -4.44 -13.13
CA PRO A 99 12.56 -3.72 -14.09
C PRO A 99 11.15 -4.32 -14.09
N VAL A 100 10.21 -3.59 -13.55
CA VAL A 100 8.80 -3.94 -13.66
C VAL A 100 8.16 -3.04 -14.70
N LYS A 101 7.54 -3.69 -15.67
CA LYS A 101 6.70 -2.99 -16.64
C LYS A 101 5.40 -2.59 -15.93
N CYS A 102 5.36 -1.40 -15.33
CA CYS A 102 4.12 -0.82 -14.85
C CYS A 102 3.29 -0.41 -16.06
N SER A 103 2.06 -0.91 -16.16
CA SER A 103 1.10 -0.33 -17.10
C SER A 103 0.78 1.08 -16.60
N THR A 104 1.10 2.08 -17.38
CA THR A 104 0.67 3.46 -17.13
C THR A 104 -0.83 3.54 -17.43
N HIS A 105 -1.64 3.64 -16.38
CA HIS A 105 -3.05 3.96 -16.55
C HIS A 105 -3.18 5.45 -16.88
N THR A 106 -3.68 5.76 -18.08
CA THR A 106 -4.03 7.13 -18.43
C THR A 106 -5.42 7.42 -17.85
N PRO A 107 -5.55 8.34 -16.90
CA PRO A 107 -6.85 8.66 -16.32
C PRO A 107 -7.74 9.31 -17.39
N TYR A 108 -9.04 8.97 -17.35
CA TYR A 108 -10.04 9.62 -18.18
C TYR A 108 -10.32 11.04 -17.64
N ILE A 109 -10.26 12.02 -18.52
CA ILE A 109 -10.56 13.42 -18.19
C ILE A 109 -11.98 13.73 -18.66
N PHE A 110 -12.87 13.99 -17.72
CA PHE A 110 -14.27 14.31 -18.02
C PHE A 110 -14.41 15.66 -18.72
N THR A 111 -15.26 15.72 -19.74
CA THR A 111 -15.66 16.99 -20.38
C THR A 111 -16.57 17.81 -19.45
N LYS A 112 -16.77 19.09 -19.78
CA LYS A 112 -17.70 19.94 -19.03
C LYS A 112 -19.13 19.42 -19.07
N GLU A 113 -19.56 18.90 -20.20
CA GLU A 113 -20.91 18.35 -20.41
C GLU A 113 -21.13 17.07 -19.58
N GLU A 114 -20.11 16.22 -19.50
CA GLU A 114 -20.15 15.01 -18.68
C GLU A 114 -20.23 15.36 -17.19
N LEU A 115 -19.41 16.31 -16.74
CA LEU A 115 -19.45 16.80 -15.36
C LEU A 115 -20.80 17.43 -15.02
N GLN A 116 -21.37 18.24 -15.93
CA GLN A 116 -22.70 18.83 -15.72
C GLN A 116 -23.80 17.75 -15.62
N ARG A 117 -23.73 16.70 -16.46
CA ARG A 117 -24.66 15.57 -16.36
C ARG A 117 -24.48 14.81 -15.05
N PHE A 118 -23.24 14.56 -14.66
CA PHE A 118 -22.91 13.89 -13.40
C PHE A 118 -23.51 14.66 -12.21
N PHE A 119 -23.25 15.96 -12.09
CA PHE A 119 -23.76 16.76 -10.98
C PHE A 119 -25.29 16.88 -10.99
N ARG A 120 -25.93 16.97 -12.16
CA ARG A 120 -27.38 16.93 -12.25
C ARG A 120 -27.97 15.63 -11.68
N VAL A 121 -27.40 14.49 -12.02
CA VAL A 121 -27.84 13.19 -11.48
C VAL A 121 -27.60 13.12 -9.97
N VAL A 122 -26.46 13.61 -9.49
CA VAL A 122 -26.15 13.62 -8.05
C VAL A 122 -27.12 14.52 -7.27
N ASP A 123 -27.49 15.66 -7.84
CA ASP A 123 -28.46 16.60 -7.22
C ASP A 123 -29.91 16.10 -7.26
N SER A 124 -30.22 15.21 -8.20
CA SER A 124 -31.54 14.58 -8.30
C SER A 124 -31.72 13.30 -7.47
N LEU A 125 -30.73 12.96 -6.64
CA LEU A 125 -30.82 11.77 -5.77
C LEU A 125 -32.00 11.92 -4.78
N GLU A 126 -32.85 10.93 -4.74
CA GLU A 126 -33.97 10.87 -3.80
C GLU A 126 -33.59 10.18 -2.49
N SER A 127 -34.37 10.44 -1.44
CA SER A 127 -34.21 9.76 -0.16
C SER A 127 -34.51 8.26 -0.32
N CYS A 128 -33.63 7.42 0.21
CA CYS A 128 -33.77 5.97 0.18
C CYS A 128 -33.80 5.44 1.63
N PRO A 129 -34.79 4.61 2.01
CA PRO A 129 -34.89 4.09 3.37
C PRO A 129 -33.62 3.36 3.87
N ASN A 130 -32.95 2.64 2.98
CA ASN A 130 -31.72 1.90 3.31
C ASN A 130 -30.50 2.81 3.52
N VAL A 131 -30.52 4.04 2.95
CA VAL A 131 -29.41 5.01 3.08
C VAL A 131 -30.04 6.41 3.16
N PRO A 132 -30.65 6.78 4.30
CA PRO A 132 -31.58 7.93 4.41
C PRO A 132 -30.91 9.28 4.11
N HIS A 133 -29.60 9.43 4.32
CA HIS A 133 -28.90 10.71 4.13
C HIS A 133 -28.11 10.79 2.82
N ARG A 134 -28.20 9.78 1.95
CA ARG A 134 -27.40 9.73 0.70
C ARG A 134 -27.65 10.95 -0.19
N HIS A 135 -28.91 11.37 -0.34
CA HIS A 135 -29.31 12.52 -1.17
C HIS A 135 -28.78 13.86 -0.64
N LEU A 136 -28.43 13.95 0.64
CA LEU A 136 -27.85 15.15 1.24
C LEU A 136 -26.31 15.13 1.20
N ILE A 137 -25.72 13.95 1.46
CA ILE A 137 -24.27 13.80 1.62
C ILE A 137 -23.55 13.75 0.26
N MET A 138 -24.08 13.00 -0.71
CA MET A 138 -23.40 12.79 -1.99
C MET A 138 -23.19 14.06 -2.81
N PRO A 139 -24.15 14.99 -2.93
CA PRO A 139 -23.93 16.26 -3.62
C PRO A 139 -22.79 17.08 -3.02
N LEU A 140 -22.71 17.15 -1.70
CA LEU A 140 -21.64 17.86 -1.00
C LEU A 140 -20.30 17.15 -1.16
N LEU A 141 -20.27 15.83 -0.95
CA LEU A 141 -19.08 15.01 -1.07
C LEU A 141 -18.40 15.17 -2.44
N PHE A 142 -19.16 14.99 -3.53
CA PHE A 142 -18.60 15.11 -4.87
C PHE A 142 -18.15 16.52 -5.22
N ARG A 143 -18.81 17.56 -4.69
CA ARG A 143 -18.36 18.95 -4.87
C ARG A 143 -17.03 19.22 -4.15
N LEU A 144 -16.84 18.69 -2.94
CA LEU A 144 -15.58 18.79 -2.22
C LEU A 144 -14.45 18.04 -2.93
N LEU A 145 -14.74 16.83 -3.41
CA LEU A 145 -13.75 16.05 -4.18
C LEU A 145 -13.34 16.77 -5.46
N TYR A 146 -14.31 17.28 -6.23
CA TYR A 146 -14.04 17.92 -7.51
C TYR A 146 -13.51 19.35 -7.35
N GLY A 147 -14.13 20.17 -6.51
CA GLY A 147 -13.82 21.60 -6.39
C GLY A 147 -12.60 21.88 -5.53
N CYS A 148 -12.34 21.05 -4.51
CA CYS A 148 -11.21 21.20 -3.60
C CYS A 148 -10.06 20.22 -3.87
N GLY A 149 -10.26 19.24 -4.77
CA GLY A 149 -9.23 18.24 -5.08
C GLY A 149 -8.88 17.33 -3.90
N LEU A 150 -9.76 17.20 -2.91
CA LEU A 150 -9.54 16.37 -1.73
C LEU A 150 -9.59 14.88 -2.08
N ARG A 151 -8.79 14.06 -1.38
CA ARG A 151 -8.96 12.61 -1.44
C ARG A 151 -10.23 12.21 -0.68
N ILE A 152 -10.83 11.07 -1.07
CA ILE A 152 -12.04 10.58 -0.42
C ILE A 152 -11.86 10.40 1.10
N SER A 153 -10.71 9.91 1.55
CA SER A 153 -10.37 9.76 2.97
C SER A 153 -10.28 11.10 3.70
N GLU A 154 -9.73 12.12 3.06
CA GLU A 154 -9.63 13.48 3.60
C GLU A 154 -11.02 14.11 3.73
N THR A 155 -11.85 13.96 2.69
CA THR A 155 -13.23 14.47 2.71
C THR A 155 -14.08 13.80 3.79
N LEU A 156 -13.94 12.48 3.97
CA LEU A 156 -14.66 11.73 5.00
C LEU A 156 -14.14 12.00 6.43
N ALA A 157 -12.92 12.50 6.57
CA ALA A 157 -12.35 12.90 7.86
C ALA A 157 -12.68 14.35 8.26
N LEU A 158 -13.36 15.13 7.41
CA LEU A 158 -13.77 16.49 7.74
C LEU A 158 -14.74 16.49 8.91
N THR A 159 -14.44 17.25 9.93
CA THR A 159 -15.29 17.48 11.09
C THR A 159 -15.67 18.96 11.16
N LYS A 160 -16.85 19.25 11.70
CA LYS A 160 -17.21 20.62 12.02
C LYS A 160 -16.41 21.07 13.26
N ALA A 161 -15.67 22.17 13.13
CA ALA A 161 -15.02 22.84 14.26
C ALA A 161 -16.05 23.51 15.16
#